data_835f81af36e9ba658193b789c98117fe
#
_entry.id   835f81af36e9ba658193b789c98117fe
#
_cell.length_a   1.000
_cell.length_b   1.000
_cell.length_c   1.000
_cell.angle_alpha   90.00
_cell.angle_beta   90.00
_cell.angle_gamma   90.00
#
_symmetry.space_group_name_H-M   'P 1'
#
loop_
_entity.id
_entity.type
_entity.pdbx_description
1 polymer ?
#
loop_
_entity_poly.entity_id
_entity_poly.type
_entity_poly.pdbx_seq_one_letter_code
_entity_poly.pdbx_strand_id
1 'polypeptide(L)'
;MSTELIVPTLGESITEATVSKWLKNIGDNFEADEPLVEIETDKITVEVPAPHAGSLKEIKVSEGTDVEIGGILGILDESKGKTPSPKKTETKEEKIKEEVKAVKVETKSSPAKSSPSARKIAEENNIKLEDVTSSRSDGRINKEDVVSHLSSSNKTTTNKGEREEVVKMSKIRQTISKRLKEAQNTAAILTTFNEIDMSKVMEIRKSKNQEFQSRYEVKLGFMSFFVKVVVKSLQEYPAVNAEIKDENIIYKNHFDIGIAVGTEKGLVVPILKDADQLSFGEIETKIIDLTTKAKDGTLTMDDLTGGTFTISNGGVYGSMLSTPIINR
;
A
#
# COMPACT_ATOMS: atom_id res chain seq x y z
N MET A 1 6.39 31.66 -10.57
CA MET A 1 6.29 32.02 -9.14
C MET A 1 6.52 30.75 -8.34
N SER A 2 7.08 30.86 -7.14
CA SER A 2 7.29 29.64 -6.31
C SER A 2 6.10 29.48 -5.37
N THR A 3 5.46 28.32 -5.40
CA THR A 3 4.34 27.94 -4.53
C THR A 3 4.80 26.90 -3.54
N GLU A 4 4.31 26.98 -2.30
CA GLU A 4 4.65 26.02 -1.25
C GLU A 4 3.72 24.82 -1.32
N LEU A 5 4.29 23.61 -1.31
CA LEU A 5 3.54 22.36 -1.12
C LEU A 5 3.37 22.14 0.37
N ILE A 6 2.12 22.20 0.85
CA ILE A 6 1.77 22.06 2.27
C ILE A 6 1.06 20.74 2.54
N VAL A 7 1.16 20.24 3.77
CA VAL A 7 0.38 19.10 4.24
C VAL A 7 -1.11 19.47 4.27
N PRO A 8 -1.98 18.77 3.51
CA PRO A 8 -3.42 19.06 3.52
C PRO A 8 -4.06 18.69 4.86
N THR A 9 -5.26 19.19 5.11
CA THR A 9 -6.06 18.79 6.26
C THR A 9 -6.56 17.36 6.08
N LEU A 10 -6.19 16.46 6.99
CA LEU A 10 -6.42 15.01 6.89
C LEU A 10 -7.57 14.51 7.79
N GLY A 11 -8.40 15.42 8.32
CA GLY A 11 -9.53 15.15 9.22
C GLY A 11 -9.34 15.73 10.61
N GLU A 12 -10.43 15.80 11.41
CA GLU A 12 -10.48 16.54 12.68
C GLU A 12 -9.58 16.00 13.82
N SER A 13 -9.02 14.80 13.68
CA SER A 13 -8.26 14.13 14.75
C SER A 13 -6.78 13.88 14.43
N ILE A 14 -6.30 14.31 13.28
CA ILE A 14 -4.91 14.10 12.86
C ILE A 14 -4.17 15.42 13.03
N THR A 15 -3.10 15.43 13.81
CA THR A 15 -2.28 16.63 14.08
C THR A 15 -0.92 16.57 13.42
N GLU A 16 -0.42 15.36 13.13
CA GLU A 16 0.90 15.15 12.55
C GLU A 16 0.87 14.02 11.50
N ALA A 17 1.76 14.10 10.52
CA ALA A 17 1.99 13.07 9.51
C ALA A 17 3.49 12.85 9.32
N THR A 18 3.89 11.70 8.79
CA THR A 18 5.29 11.40 8.43
C THR A 18 5.41 11.35 6.92
N VAL A 19 6.42 11.98 6.34
CA VAL A 19 6.72 11.83 4.91
C VAL A 19 7.18 10.40 4.66
N SER A 20 6.37 9.60 3.96
CA SER A 20 6.68 8.20 3.66
C SER A 20 7.64 8.11 2.48
N LYS A 21 7.28 8.72 1.36
CA LYS A 21 8.07 8.66 0.14
C LYS A 21 7.80 9.86 -0.77
N TRP A 22 8.84 10.38 -1.41
CA TRP A 22 8.70 11.32 -2.51
C TRP A 22 8.54 10.55 -3.83
N LEU A 23 7.48 10.86 -4.58
CA LEU A 23 7.17 10.23 -5.87
C LEU A 23 7.86 10.96 -7.03
N LYS A 24 8.34 12.18 -6.78
CA LYS A 24 9.09 13.02 -7.74
C LYS A 24 10.39 13.50 -7.13
N ASN A 25 11.42 13.64 -7.97
CA ASN A 25 12.70 14.16 -7.57
C ASN A 25 12.79 15.68 -7.84
N ILE A 26 13.78 16.34 -7.21
CA ILE A 26 14.03 17.76 -7.47
C ILE A 26 14.38 17.95 -8.94
N GLY A 27 13.64 18.83 -9.62
CA GLY A 27 13.76 19.12 -11.05
C GLY A 27 12.77 18.36 -11.94
N ASP A 28 12.05 17.37 -11.42
CA ASP A 28 11.03 16.65 -12.18
C ASP A 28 9.80 17.55 -12.43
N ASN A 29 9.24 17.44 -13.64
CA ASN A 29 7.99 18.11 -13.99
C ASN A 29 6.79 17.26 -13.58
N PHE A 30 5.71 17.91 -13.26
CA PHE A 30 4.43 17.28 -12.90
C PHE A 30 3.24 18.09 -13.43
N GLU A 31 2.12 17.39 -13.60
CA GLU A 31 0.84 18.01 -13.97
C GLU A 31 0.02 18.38 -12.72
N ALA A 32 -1.02 19.21 -12.90
CA ALA A 32 -1.96 19.49 -11.82
C ALA A 32 -2.64 18.19 -11.37
N ASP A 33 -2.89 18.03 -10.07
CA ASP A 33 -3.46 16.85 -9.42
C ASP A 33 -2.58 15.57 -9.47
N GLU A 34 -1.35 15.67 -10.00
CA GLU A 34 -0.40 14.54 -9.97
C GLU A 34 0.18 14.36 -8.55
N PRO A 35 0.21 13.13 -7.99
CA PRO A 35 0.74 12.90 -6.66
C PRO A 35 2.25 13.13 -6.62
N LEU A 36 2.70 13.98 -5.67
CA LEU A 36 4.10 14.38 -5.51
C LEU A 36 4.80 13.68 -4.35
N VAL A 37 4.08 13.46 -3.26
CA VAL A 37 4.63 12.87 -2.03
C VAL A 37 3.56 12.05 -1.32
N GLU A 38 3.96 10.92 -0.76
CA GLU A 38 3.15 10.04 0.06
C GLU A 38 3.44 10.34 1.52
N ILE A 39 2.38 10.66 2.29
CA ILE A 39 2.45 10.93 3.73
C ILE A 39 1.69 9.85 4.49
N GLU A 40 2.25 9.41 5.61
CA GLU A 40 1.70 8.39 6.48
C GLU A 40 1.21 9.03 7.79
N THR A 41 -0.01 8.72 8.19
CA THR A 41 -0.58 9.11 9.48
C THR A 41 -0.71 7.89 10.40
N ASP A 42 -1.24 8.06 11.59
CA ASP A 42 -1.54 6.96 12.51
C ASP A 42 -2.67 6.02 12.02
N LYS A 43 -3.40 6.40 10.96
CA LYS A 43 -4.58 5.67 10.47
C LYS A 43 -4.50 5.30 9.00
N ILE A 44 -4.01 6.20 8.14
CA ILE A 44 -4.01 6.05 6.69
C ILE A 44 -2.74 6.62 6.08
N THR A 45 -2.41 6.13 4.89
CA THR A 45 -1.43 6.74 4.00
C THR A 45 -2.18 7.55 2.95
N VAL A 46 -1.76 8.79 2.72
CA VAL A 46 -2.40 9.72 1.78
C VAL A 46 -1.36 10.28 0.83
N GLU A 47 -1.71 10.37 -0.44
CA GLU A 47 -0.91 11.04 -1.45
C GLU A 47 -1.27 12.53 -1.50
N VAL A 48 -0.25 13.40 -1.53
CA VAL A 48 -0.43 14.84 -1.65
C VAL A 48 -0.26 15.23 -3.12
N PRO A 49 -1.35 15.67 -3.78
CA PRO A 49 -1.29 16.06 -5.18
C PRO A 49 -0.70 17.45 -5.36
N ALA A 50 -0.21 17.71 -6.58
CA ALA A 50 0.25 19.03 -6.99
C ALA A 50 -0.94 19.99 -7.14
N PRO A 51 -0.89 21.20 -6.56
CA PRO A 51 -1.96 22.20 -6.69
C PRO A 51 -2.06 22.79 -8.12
N HIS A 52 -1.02 22.71 -8.90
CA HIS A 52 -0.93 23.17 -10.29
C HIS A 52 0.23 22.46 -11.00
N ALA A 53 0.27 22.54 -12.34
CA ALA A 53 1.38 22.02 -13.11
C ALA A 53 2.66 22.84 -12.89
N GLY A 54 3.80 22.16 -12.79
CA GLY A 54 5.09 22.81 -12.51
C GLY A 54 6.26 21.86 -12.43
N SER A 55 7.28 22.26 -11.69
CA SER A 55 8.44 21.40 -11.36
C SER A 55 8.78 21.49 -9.88
N LEU A 56 9.28 20.40 -9.31
CA LEU A 56 9.72 20.35 -7.92
C LEU A 56 11.08 21.04 -7.77
N LYS A 57 11.10 22.18 -7.09
CA LYS A 57 12.29 23.00 -6.94
C LYS A 57 13.14 22.58 -5.74
N GLU A 58 12.51 22.32 -4.61
CA GLU A 58 13.20 22.00 -3.37
C GLU A 58 12.33 21.10 -2.48
N ILE A 59 12.95 20.08 -1.89
CA ILE A 59 12.37 19.26 -0.84
C ILE A 59 12.84 19.81 0.50
N LYS A 60 11.90 20.32 1.31
CA LYS A 60 12.22 20.83 2.66
C LYS A 60 12.20 19.76 3.73
N VAL A 61 11.40 18.73 3.54
CA VAL A 61 11.22 17.64 4.49
C VAL A 61 11.63 16.33 3.84
N SER A 62 12.62 15.66 4.40
CA SER A 62 13.12 14.37 3.93
C SER A 62 12.16 13.22 4.30
N GLU A 63 12.24 12.13 3.54
CA GLU A 63 11.53 10.88 3.87
C GLU A 63 11.84 10.41 5.30
N GLY A 64 10.82 9.91 6.00
CA GLY A 64 10.90 9.47 7.39
C GLY A 64 10.87 10.58 8.44
N THR A 65 10.60 11.84 8.05
CA THR A 65 10.49 12.99 8.96
C THR A 65 9.03 13.30 9.27
N ASP A 66 8.75 13.62 10.53
CA ASP A 66 7.42 14.00 11.01
C ASP A 66 7.15 15.48 10.69
N VAL A 67 5.93 15.80 10.24
CA VAL A 67 5.45 17.14 9.88
C VAL A 67 4.08 17.38 10.48
N GLU A 68 3.82 18.61 10.91
CA GLU A 68 2.49 19.04 11.35
C GLU A 68 1.59 19.33 10.15
N ILE A 69 0.25 19.24 10.35
CA ILE A 69 -0.73 19.65 9.36
C ILE A 69 -0.54 21.13 9.03
N GLY A 70 -0.53 21.47 7.72
CA GLY A 70 -0.20 22.80 7.22
C GLY A 70 1.29 23.11 7.15
N GLY A 71 2.17 22.17 7.55
CA GLY A 71 3.62 22.30 7.39
C GLY A 71 4.06 22.26 5.93
N ILE A 72 5.17 22.92 5.62
CA ILE A 72 5.70 23.00 4.25
C ILE A 72 6.54 21.77 3.95
N LEU A 73 6.13 20.97 2.97
CA LEU A 73 6.82 19.77 2.48
C LEU A 73 7.93 20.12 1.48
N GLY A 74 7.65 21.04 0.57
CA GLY A 74 8.57 21.41 -0.49
C GLY A 74 8.17 22.71 -1.18
N ILE A 75 8.99 23.15 -2.14
CA ILE A 75 8.76 24.34 -2.96
C ILE A 75 8.59 23.92 -4.41
N LEU A 76 7.50 24.36 -5.01
CA LEU A 76 7.15 24.14 -6.41
C LEU A 76 7.46 25.40 -7.21
N ASP A 77 7.90 25.24 -8.46
CA ASP A 77 8.07 26.34 -9.41
C ASP A 77 7.03 26.22 -10.51
N GLU A 78 6.22 27.27 -10.71
CA GLU A 78 5.26 27.38 -11.79
C GLU A 78 6.03 27.56 -13.12
N SER A 79 6.42 26.48 -13.77
CA SER A 79 6.90 26.59 -15.14
C SER A 79 5.72 26.80 -16.06
N LYS A 80 5.81 27.81 -16.94
CA LYS A 80 4.85 28.02 -18.03
C LYS A 80 4.81 26.76 -18.89
N GLY A 81 3.83 25.91 -18.62
CA GLY A 81 3.63 24.66 -19.32
C GLY A 81 3.42 24.92 -20.82
N LYS A 82 4.32 24.40 -21.62
CA LYS A 82 4.02 24.12 -23.03
C LYS A 82 3.18 22.85 -23.04
N THR A 83 1.91 23.02 -23.31
CA THR A 83 0.95 21.97 -23.61
C THR A 83 1.42 21.14 -24.80
N PRO A 84 1.55 19.82 -24.69
CA PRO A 84 1.48 18.95 -25.85
C PRO A 84 0.05 18.42 -25.98
N SER A 85 -0.58 18.79 -27.10
CA SER A 85 -1.86 18.28 -27.59
C SER A 85 -1.79 16.77 -27.82
N PRO A 86 -2.90 16.03 -27.64
CA PRO A 86 -2.91 14.58 -27.78
C PRO A 86 -2.81 14.16 -29.24
N LYS A 87 -1.80 13.36 -29.61
CA LYS A 87 -1.73 12.72 -30.92
C LYS A 87 -2.06 11.24 -30.80
N LYS A 88 -3.16 10.91 -31.50
CA LYS A 88 -3.67 9.58 -31.80
C LYS A 88 -2.62 8.66 -32.37
N THR A 89 -2.70 7.42 -31.95
CA THR A 89 -2.11 6.22 -32.53
C THR A 89 -2.53 6.03 -33.99
N GLU A 90 -1.59 5.85 -34.90
CA GLU A 90 -1.75 5.01 -36.07
C GLU A 90 -0.41 4.41 -36.51
N THR A 91 -0.45 3.11 -36.68
CA THR A 91 0.56 2.17 -37.17
C THR A 91 0.85 2.38 -38.66
N LYS A 92 2.12 2.38 -39.07
CA LYS A 92 2.56 1.64 -40.28
C LYS A 92 4.08 1.65 -40.42
N GLU A 93 4.52 0.47 -40.83
CA GLU A 93 5.86 0.06 -41.21
C GLU A 93 6.39 0.76 -42.47
N GLU A 94 7.67 0.74 -42.58
CA GLU A 94 8.56 0.37 -43.71
C GLU A 94 9.58 1.41 -44.20
N LYS A 95 10.82 0.87 -44.26
CA LYS A 95 11.94 1.03 -45.21
C LYS A 95 12.91 2.23 -45.14
N ILE A 96 14.09 1.88 -44.67
CA ILE A 96 15.45 1.88 -45.28
C ILE A 96 15.78 2.99 -46.31
N LYS A 97 16.80 3.79 -46.03
CA LYS A 97 18.10 3.92 -46.74
C LYS A 97 18.91 5.13 -46.25
N GLU A 98 20.15 4.81 -45.93
CA GLU A 98 21.41 5.48 -46.22
C GLU A 98 21.45 6.95 -46.63
N GLU A 99 22.25 7.76 -45.96
CA GLU A 99 23.50 8.29 -46.53
C GLU A 99 24.37 9.03 -45.51
N VAL A 100 25.67 8.82 -45.70
CA VAL A 100 26.82 9.28 -44.96
C VAL A 100 27.06 10.76 -45.25
N LYS A 101 27.48 11.55 -44.24
CA LYS A 101 28.65 12.46 -44.42
C LYS A 101 29.22 12.91 -43.08
N ALA A 102 30.51 12.73 -43.02
CA ALA A 102 31.44 13.11 -41.95
C ALA A 102 31.70 14.63 -41.91
N VAL A 103 31.98 15.15 -40.69
CA VAL A 103 33.04 16.15 -40.50
C VAL A 103 33.64 15.99 -39.09
N LYS A 104 34.95 15.94 -39.10
CA LYS A 104 35.99 15.92 -38.07
C LYS A 104 35.88 17.08 -37.06
N VAL A 105 36.36 16.90 -35.86
CA VAL A 105 37.57 17.49 -35.29
C VAL A 105 37.70 17.10 -33.80
N GLU A 106 38.72 16.34 -33.44
CA GLU A 106 39.79 16.39 -32.43
C GLU A 106 39.46 17.06 -31.07
N THR A 107 39.73 16.43 -29.93
CA THR A 107 41.07 16.11 -29.36
C THR A 107 40.97 15.30 -28.06
N LYS A 108 41.81 14.28 -27.99
CA LYS A 108 42.64 13.73 -26.90
C LYS A 108 42.09 13.56 -25.47
N SER A 109 41.77 12.30 -25.13
CA SER A 109 42.33 11.59 -23.96
C SER A 109 42.22 10.10 -24.27
N SER A 110 43.19 9.30 -23.86
CA SER A 110 43.32 7.88 -24.22
C SER A 110 42.07 7.11 -23.94
N PRO A 111 41.46 6.43 -24.93
CA PRO A 111 40.20 5.73 -24.69
C PRO A 111 40.50 4.39 -24.01
N ALA A 112 39.91 4.18 -22.82
CA ALA A 112 39.74 2.84 -22.32
C ALA A 112 39.13 1.98 -23.44
N LYS A 113 39.75 0.83 -23.74
CA LYS A 113 39.32 -0.07 -24.81
C LYS A 113 37.95 -0.63 -24.44
N SER A 114 36.89 -0.01 -24.90
CA SER A 114 35.49 -0.42 -24.61
C SER A 114 34.73 -0.73 -25.91
N SER A 115 33.76 -1.66 -25.83
CA SER A 115 32.88 -1.98 -26.97
C SER A 115 31.89 -0.83 -27.23
N PRO A 116 31.43 -0.61 -28.49
CA PRO A 116 30.44 0.42 -28.81
C PRO A 116 29.15 0.31 -27.98
N SER A 117 28.72 -0.91 -27.68
CA SER A 117 27.54 -1.21 -26.86
C SER A 117 27.77 -0.86 -25.37
N ALA A 118 28.97 -1.07 -24.84
CA ALA A 118 29.35 -0.70 -23.49
C ALA A 118 29.35 0.82 -23.30
N ARG A 119 29.84 1.58 -24.29
CA ARG A 119 29.82 3.05 -24.27
C ARG A 119 28.40 3.60 -24.24
N LYS A 120 27.52 3.08 -25.08
CA LYS A 120 26.14 3.54 -25.17
C LYS A 120 25.38 3.36 -23.84
N ILE A 121 25.55 2.19 -23.21
CA ILE A 121 24.90 1.91 -21.90
C ILE A 121 25.54 2.73 -20.77
N ALA A 122 26.85 2.96 -20.81
CA ALA A 122 27.52 3.80 -19.80
C ALA A 122 27.07 5.27 -19.91
N GLU A 123 26.90 5.81 -21.14
CA GLU A 123 26.35 7.14 -21.39
C GLU A 123 24.89 7.27 -20.98
N GLU A 124 24.02 6.29 -21.31
CA GLU A 124 22.61 6.27 -20.92
C GLU A 124 22.41 6.23 -19.41
N ASN A 125 23.37 5.71 -18.65
CA ASN A 125 23.31 5.58 -17.19
C ASN A 125 24.29 6.47 -16.42
N ASN A 126 24.91 7.46 -17.08
CA ASN A 126 25.86 8.41 -16.49
C ASN A 126 27.05 7.75 -15.75
N ILE A 127 27.53 6.60 -16.22
CA ILE A 127 28.63 5.86 -15.63
C ILE A 127 29.96 6.21 -16.36
N LYS A 128 30.97 6.55 -15.61
CA LYS A 128 32.31 6.69 -16.16
C LYS A 128 32.90 5.31 -16.42
N LEU A 129 33.33 5.05 -17.66
CA LEU A 129 33.94 3.78 -18.05
C LEU A 129 35.22 3.45 -17.29
N GLU A 130 35.84 4.45 -16.67
CA GLU A 130 37.03 4.32 -15.80
C GLU A 130 36.71 3.60 -14.47
N ASP A 131 35.46 3.66 -14.03
CA ASP A 131 34.99 3.04 -12.77
C ASP A 131 34.56 1.57 -12.98
N VAL A 132 34.46 1.11 -14.24
CA VAL A 132 34.02 -0.24 -14.58
C VAL A 132 35.22 -1.18 -14.73
N THR A 133 35.27 -2.21 -13.88
CA THR A 133 36.33 -3.25 -13.97
C THR A 133 36.05 -4.21 -15.13
N SER A 134 36.99 -4.37 -16.05
CA SER A 134 36.87 -5.33 -17.13
C SER A 134 37.02 -6.77 -16.62
N SER A 135 36.09 -7.65 -17.03
CA SER A 135 36.19 -9.10 -16.77
C SER A 135 37.19 -9.84 -17.67
N ARG A 136 37.70 -9.17 -18.71
CA ARG A 136 38.60 -9.78 -19.69
C ARG A 136 40.07 -9.48 -19.42
N SER A 137 40.92 -10.44 -19.73
CA SER A 137 42.37 -10.33 -19.58
C SER A 137 43.03 -9.32 -20.53
N ASP A 138 42.30 -8.88 -21.59
CA ASP A 138 42.75 -7.88 -22.56
C ASP A 138 42.39 -6.43 -22.14
N GLY A 139 41.72 -6.26 -20.97
CA GLY A 139 41.35 -4.95 -20.43
C GLY A 139 40.22 -4.25 -21.19
N ARG A 140 39.49 -4.96 -22.06
CA ARG A 140 38.42 -4.39 -22.86
C ARG A 140 37.05 -4.52 -22.11
N ILE A 141 36.40 -3.38 -21.89
CA ILE A 141 35.11 -3.30 -21.21
C ILE A 141 33.99 -3.69 -22.19
N ASN A 142 33.20 -4.71 -21.83
CA ASN A 142 32.03 -5.17 -22.58
C ASN A 142 30.74 -4.66 -21.95
N LYS A 143 29.63 -4.85 -22.70
CA LYS A 143 28.27 -4.57 -22.25
C LYS A 143 27.95 -5.23 -20.89
N GLU A 144 28.38 -6.47 -20.70
CA GLU A 144 28.13 -7.27 -19.49
C GLU A 144 28.83 -6.70 -18.27
N ASP A 145 30.03 -6.09 -18.43
CA ASP A 145 30.79 -5.47 -17.36
C ASP A 145 30.07 -4.21 -16.85
N VAL A 146 29.52 -3.40 -17.75
CA VAL A 146 28.74 -2.19 -17.39
C VAL A 146 27.42 -2.59 -16.71
N VAL A 147 26.71 -3.61 -17.20
CA VAL A 147 25.48 -4.10 -16.57
C VAL A 147 25.76 -4.72 -15.19
N SER A 148 26.87 -5.44 -15.04
CA SER A 148 27.29 -5.99 -13.75
C SER A 148 27.65 -4.90 -12.75
N HIS A 149 28.30 -3.82 -13.21
CA HIS A 149 28.60 -2.65 -12.40
C HIS A 149 27.33 -1.92 -11.93
N LEU A 150 26.35 -1.73 -12.84
CA LEU A 150 25.01 -1.21 -12.52
C LEU A 150 24.29 -2.06 -11.48
N SER A 151 24.30 -3.39 -11.66
CA SER A 151 23.68 -4.34 -10.73
C SER A 151 24.38 -4.37 -9.37
N SER A 152 25.69 -4.10 -9.34
CA SER A 152 26.49 -4.01 -8.10
C SER A 152 26.30 -2.66 -7.40
N SER A 153 26.09 -1.59 -8.16
CA SER A 153 25.84 -0.24 -7.62
C SER A 153 24.43 -0.10 -7.04
N ASN A 154 23.45 -0.88 -7.54
CA ASN A 154 22.08 -0.98 -6.98
C ASN A 154 21.94 -2.02 -5.86
N LYS A 155 22.97 -2.77 -5.53
CA LYS A 155 23.02 -3.48 -4.25
C LYS A 155 23.37 -2.44 -3.18
N THR A 156 22.33 -1.91 -2.53
CA THR A 156 22.44 -1.37 -1.17
C THR A 156 23.43 -2.27 -0.44
N THR A 157 24.53 -1.72 0.02
CA THR A 157 25.53 -2.42 0.83
C THR A 157 24.83 -2.94 2.07
N THR A 158 24.28 -4.14 1.98
CA THR A 158 24.02 -4.95 3.17
C THR A 158 25.42 -5.25 3.72
N ASN A 159 25.81 -4.48 4.73
CA ASN A 159 26.99 -4.74 5.54
C ASN A 159 26.84 -6.17 6.10
N LYS A 160 27.43 -7.16 5.43
CA LYS A 160 27.51 -8.55 5.88
C LYS A 160 28.39 -8.72 7.13
N GLY A 161 28.58 -7.65 7.92
CA GLY A 161 29.45 -7.62 9.09
C GLY A 161 28.74 -7.33 10.41
N GLU A 162 27.54 -6.76 10.39
CA GLU A 162 26.81 -6.47 11.63
C GLU A 162 25.81 -7.60 11.92
N ARG A 163 25.84 -8.14 13.14
CA ARG A 163 24.91 -9.18 13.60
C ARG A 163 23.49 -8.67 13.78
N GLU A 164 23.33 -7.35 13.85
CA GLU A 164 22.07 -6.66 14.14
C GLU A 164 21.92 -5.48 13.17
N GLU A 165 20.72 -5.33 12.62
CA GLU A 165 20.33 -4.20 11.80
C GLU A 165 19.23 -3.43 12.53
N VAL A 166 19.43 -2.13 12.77
CA VAL A 166 18.45 -1.27 13.43
C VAL A 166 17.66 -0.52 12.37
N VAL A 167 16.37 -0.88 12.26
CA VAL A 167 15.43 -0.24 11.32
C VAL A 167 14.35 0.48 12.11
N LYS A 168 14.12 1.78 11.80
CA LYS A 168 13.03 2.56 12.41
C LYS A 168 11.67 1.99 11.98
N MET A 169 10.77 1.77 12.94
CA MET A 169 9.40 1.35 12.65
C MET A 169 8.60 2.49 12.02
N SER A 170 7.74 2.16 11.04
CA SER A 170 6.77 3.13 10.51
C SER A 170 5.76 3.58 11.59
N LYS A 171 5.15 4.74 11.39
CA LYS A 171 4.15 5.30 12.35
C LYS A 171 2.96 4.35 12.54
N ILE A 172 2.43 3.79 11.44
CA ILE A 172 1.34 2.80 11.51
C ILE A 172 1.75 1.62 12.39
N ARG A 173 2.94 1.08 12.21
CA ARG A 173 3.44 -0.05 13.01
C ARG A 173 3.60 0.29 14.49
N GLN A 174 4.09 1.51 14.80
CA GLN A 174 4.19 2.00 16.18
C GLN A 174 2.80 2.11 16.82
N THR A 175 1.82 2.69 16.12
CA THR A 175 0.44 2.81 16.58
C THR A 175 -0.22 1.46 16.80
N ILE A 176 -0.08 0.54 15.85
CA ILE A 176 -0.58 -0.84 15.98
C ILE A 176 0.01 -1.51 17.23
N SER A 177 1.34 -1.45 17.39
CA SER A 177 2.03 -2.04 18.55
C SER A 177 1.51 -1.47 19.88
N LYS A 178 1.35 -0.15 19.95
CA LYS A 178 0.83 0.54 21.15
C LYS A 178 -0.60 0.11 21.45
N ARG A 179 -1.51 0.17 20.48
CA ARG A 179 -2.93 -0.19 20.64
C ARG A 179 -3.13 -1.65 21.04
N LEU A 180 -2.43 -2.58 20.38
CA LEU A 180 -2.52 -4.00 20.71
C LEU A 180 -2.02 -4.28 22.14
N LYS A 181 -0.94 -3.61 22.56
CA LYS A 181 -0.41 -3.78 23.91
C LYS A 181 -1.32 -3.16 24.96
N GLU A 182 -1.94 -2.02 24.70
CA GLU A 182 -2.94 -1.40 25.56
C GLU A 182 -4.17 -2.30 25.73
N ALA A 183 -4.71 -2.86 24.62
CA ALA A 183 -5.83 -3.79 24.68
C ALA A 183 -5.49 -5.04 25.53
N GLN A 184 -4.31 -5.62 25.34
CA GLN A 184 -3.85 -6.77 26.12
C GLN A 184 -3.69 -6.45 27.62
N ASN A 185 -3.24 -5.24 27.96
CA ASN A 185 -3.05 -4.84 29.35
C ASN A 185 -4.38 -4.47 30.05
N THR A 186 -5.40 -4.04 29.31
CA THR A 186 -6.69 -3.59 29.85
C THR A 186 -7.69 -4.74 29.98
N ALA A 187 -7.65 -5.72 29.07
CA ALA A 187 -8.63 -6.79 29.01
C ALA A 187 -8.12 -8.07 29.69
N ALA A 188 -9.00 -8.71 30.47
CA ALA A 188 -8.78 -10.10 30.91
C ALA A 188 -9.19 -11.05 29.76
N ILE A 189 -8.22 -11.46 28.95
CA ILE A 189 -8.48 -12.26 27.75
C ILE A 189 -8.58 -13.74 28.11
N LEU A 190 -9.75 -14.33 27.82
CA LEU A 190 -9.98 -15.79 27.87
C LEU A 190 -10.24 -16.30 26.46
N THR A 191 -9.57 -17.40 26.09
CA THR A 191 -9.80 -18.06 24.80
C THR A 191 -10.41 -19.43 25.03
N THR A 192 -11.46 -19.74 24.26
CA THR A 192 -12.10 -21.06 24.23
C THR A 192 -11.97 -21.65 22.82
N PHE A 193 -11.88 -22.96 22.73
CA PHE A 193 -11.75 -23.68 21.47
C PHE A 193 -12.90 -24.69 21.35
N ASN A 194 -13.53 -24.74 20.17
CA ASN A 194 -14.56 -25.70 19.86
C ASN A 194 -14.34 -26.25 18.45
N GLU A 195 -14.56 -27.56 18.28
CA GLU A 195 -14.58 -28.21 16.98
C GLU A 195 -16.02 -28.28 16.47
N ILE A 196 -16.23 -27.96 15.21
CA ILE A 196 -17.55 -27.91 14.58
C ILE A 196 -17.52 -28.75 13.31
N ASP A 197 -18.47 -29.68 13.16
CA ASP A 197 -18.67 -30.40 11.91
C ASP A 197 -19.37 -29.49 10.87
N MET A 198 -18.63 -29.11 9.84
CA MET A 198 -19.10 -28.25 8.76
C MET A 198 -19.75 -29.01 7.60
N SER A 199 -19.87 -30.33 7.65
CA SER A 199 -20.34 -31.19 6.56
C SER A 199 -21.68 -30.73 6.00
N LYS A 200 -22.65 -30.42 6.87
CA LYS A 200 -23.98 -29.93 6.46
C LYS A 200 -23.94 -28.57 5.77
N VAL A 201 -23.13 -27.64 6.27
CA VAL A 201 -22.94 -26.31 5.68
C VAL A 201 -22.28 -26.44 4.30
N MET A 202 -21.29 -27.32 4.16
CA MET A 202 -20.63 -27.62 2.89
C MET A 202 -21.61 -28.22 1.86
N GLU A 203 -22.47 -29.14 2.29
CA GLU A 203 -23.51 -29.74 1.45
C GLU A 203 -24.53 -28.68 0.95
N ILE A 204 -25.04 -27.85 1.86
CA ILE A 204 -25.97 -26.75 1.54
C ILE A 204 -25.28 -25.78 0.54
N ARG A 205 -24.07 -25.37 0.85
CA ARG A 205 -23.29 -24.49 -0.03
C ARG A 205 -23.12 -25.10 -1.43
N LYS A 206 -22.75 -26.37 -1.52
CA LYS A 206 -22.56 -27.08 -2.79
C LYS A 206 -23.85 -27.16 -3.60
N SER A 207 -24.97 -27.51 -2.95
CA SER A 207 -26.28 -27.68 -3.63
C SER A 207 -26.92 -26.35 -4.03
N LYS A 208 -26.71 -25.27 -3.26
CA LYS A 208 -27.37 -23.98 -3.46
C LYS A 208 -26.53 -22.93 -4.19
N ASN A 209 -25.22 -23.16 -4.36
CA ASN A 209 -24.32 -22.13 -4.88
C ASN A 209 -24.69 -21.65 -6.29
N GLN A 210 -25.15 -22.53 -7.19
CA GLN A 210 -25.52 -22.16 -8.55
C GLN A 210 -26.75 -21.27 -8.57
N GLU A 211 -27.81 -21.66 -7.83
CA GLU A 211 -29.04 -20.86 -7.68
C GLU A 211 -28.73 -19.49 -7.05
N PHE A 212 -27.91 -19.50 -6.00
CA PHE A 212 -27.49 -18.29 -5.29
C PHE A 212 -26.70 -17.35 -6.21
N GLN A 213 -25.74 -17.86 -6.97
CA GLN A 213 -24.95 -17.06 -7.91
C GLN A 213 -25.79 -16.48 -9.04
N SER A 214 -26.80 -17.21 -9.52
CA SER A 214 -27.72 -16.69 -10.54
C SER A 214 -28.58 -15.53 -10.03
N ARG A 215 -28.87 -15.50 -8.71
CA ARG A 215 -29.73 -14.50 -8.09
C ARG A 215 -28.99 -13.26 -7.60
N TYR A 216 -27.79 -13.44 -7.03
CA TYR A 216 -27.04 -12.39 -6.33
C TYR A 216 -25.75 -12.00 -7.04
N GLU A 217 -25.40 -12.66 -8.14
CA GLU A 217 -24.14 -12.47 -8.92
C GLU A 217 -22.86 -12.75 -8.14
N VAL A 218 -22.97 -13.25 -6.91
CA VAL A 218 -21.88 -13.61 -6.02
C VAL A 218 -21.96 -15.08 -5.60
N LYS A 219 -20.84 -15.69 -5.25
CA LYS A 219 -20.80 -17.07 -4.75
C LYS A 219 -21.21 -17.10 -3.27
N LEU A 220 -21.93 -18.15 -2.88
CA LEU A 220 -22.24 -18.40 -1.48
C LEU A 220 -20.98 -18.80 -0.72
N GLY A 221 -20.44 -17.90 0.09
CA GLY A 221 -19.27 -18.09 0.93
C GLY A 221 -19.61 -18.74 2.28
N PHE A 222 -18.59 -18.99 3.10
CA PHE A 222 -18.81 -19.43 4.50
C PHE A 222 -19.09 -18.25 5.43
N MET A 223 -18.62 -17.04 5.06
CA MET A 223 -18.71 -15.89 5.95
C MET A 223 -20.14 -15.47 6.25
N SER A 224 -21.04 -15.55 5.29
CA SER A 224 -22.47 -15.27 5.52
C SER A 224 -23.11 -16.21 6.54
N PHE A 225 -22.73 -17.49 6.55
CA PHE A 225 -23.18 -18.43 7.57
C PHE A 225 -22.68 -18.03 8.95
N PHE A 226 -21.38 -17.74 9.08
CA PHE A 226 -20.79 -17.31 10.36
C PHE A 226 -21.39 -16.00 10.85
N VAL A 227 -21.57 -15.00 9.98
CA VAL A 227 -22.22 -13.73 10.34
C VAL A 227 -23.62 -13.96 10.88
N LYS A 228 -24.46 -14.75 10.19
CA LYS A 228 -25.83 -15.02 10.63
C LYS A 228 -25.89 -15.78 11.96
N VAL A 229 -25.02 -16.75 12.16
CA VAL A 229 -24.95 -17.50 13.41
C VAL A 229 -24.46 -16.61 14.56
N VAL A 230 -23.43 -15.82 14.33
CA VAL A 230 -22.91 -14.87 15.34
C VAL A 230 -23.97 -13.87 15.73
N VAL A 231 -24.63 -13.21 14.77
CA VAL A 231 -25.71 -12.26 15.05
C VAL A 231 -26.83 -12.92 15.88
N LYS A 232 -27.24 -14.14 15.51
CA LYS A 232 -28.26 -14.88 16.27
C LYS A 232 -27.81 -15.16 17.71
N SER A 233 -26.56 -15.57 17.89
CA SER A 233 -25.99 -15.80 19.22
C SER A 233 -25.86 -14.54 20.06
N LEU A 234 -25.48 -13.41 19.46
CA LEU A 234 -25.40 -12.13 20.15
C LEU A 234 -26.77 -11.61 20.58
N GLN A 235 -27.84 -11.89 19.80
CA GLN A 235 -29.22 -11.60 20.19
C GLN A 235 -29.68 -12.46 21.37
N GLU A 236 -29.26 -13.73 21.42
CA GLU A 236 -29.61 -14.65 22.50
C GLU A 236 -28.79 -14.39 23.78
N TYR A 237 -27.54 -13.88 23.63
CA TYR A 237 -26.63 -13.57 24.72
C TYR A 237 -26.17 -12.10 24.69
N PRO A 238 -27.06 -11.13 25.01
CA PRO A 238 -26.76 -9.69 24.86
C PRO A 238 -25.53 -9.22 25.63
N ALA A 239 -25.16 -9.91 26.73
CA ALA A 239 -23.97 -9.59 27.53
C ALA A 239 -22.66 -9.74 26.74
N VAL A 240 -22.65 -10.54 25.67
CA VAL A 240 -21.50 -10.69 24.77
C VAL A 240 -21.41 -9.50 23.79
N ASN A 241 -22.55 -8.85 23.48
CA ASN A 241 -22.62 -7.66 22.64
C ASN A 241 -22.65 -6.39 23.49
N ALA A 242 -21.74 -6.30 24.45
CA ALA A 242 -21.69 -5.19 25.41
C ALA A 242 -20.23 -4.75 25.64
N GLU A 243 -20.05 -3.52 26.10
CA GLU A 243 -18.76 -2.99 26.52
C GLU A 243 -18.81 -2.44 27.93
N ILE A 244 -17.68 -2.46 28.61
CA ILE A 244 -17.52 -1.82 29.93
C ILE A 244 -16.89 -0.44 29.69
N LYS A 245 -17.58 0.59 30.18
CA LYS A 245 -17.06 1.96 30.16
C LYS A 245 -17.20 2.52 31.57
N ASP A 246 -16.07 2.78 32.19
CA ASP A 246 -15.96 3.18 33.60
C ASP A 246 -16.65 2.11 34.49
N GLU A 247 -17.68 2.45 35.23
CA GLU A 247 -18.46 1.56 36.08
C GLU A 247 -19.76 1.04 35.41
N ASN A 248 -19.97 1.33 34.10
CA ASN A 248 -21.20 0.99 33.40
C ASN A 248 -20.98 -0.12 32.39
N ILE A 249 -21.99 -0.94 32.19
CA ILE A 249 -22.10 -1.89 31.08
C ILE A 249 -23.04 -1.29 30.04
N ILE A 250 -22.53 -1.10 28.81
CA ILE A 250 -23.27 -0.55 27.69
C ILE A 250 -23.63 -1.70 26.76
N TYR A 251 -24.91 -2.09 26.75
CA TYR A 251 -25.44 -3.09 25.82
C TYR A 251 -25.66 -2.46 24.46
N LYS A 252 -25.10 -3.07 23.41
CA LYS A 252 -25.27 -2.63 22.02
C LYS A 252 -26.54 -3.29 21.45
N ASN A 253 -27.50 -2.48 20.98
CA ASN A 253 -28.73 -2.95 20.36
C ASN A 253 -28.65 -2.98 18.83
N HIS A 254 -27.46 -3.00 18.26
CA HIS A 254 -27.14 -3.14 16.86
C HIS A 254 -26.03 -4.18 16.70
N PHE A 255 -25.89 -4.75 15.50
CA PHE A 255 -24.99 -5.86 15.25
C PHE A 255 -24.09 -5.51 14.06
N ASP A 256 -22.99 -4.80 14.35
CA ASP A 256 -22.01 -4.34 13.39
C ASP A 256 -20.80 -5.25 13.45
N ILE A 257 -20.67 -6.10 12.45
CA ILE A 257 -19.69 -7.20 12.46
C ILE A 257 -18.43 -6.81 11.69
N GLY A 258 -17.30 -6.73 12.41
CA GLY A 258 -16.00 -6.58 11.80
C GLY A 258 -15.58 -7.85 11.07
N ILE A 259 -15.10 -7.72 9.84
CA ILE A 259 -14.58 -8.81 9.03
C ILE A 259 -13.10 -8.57 8.77
N ALA A 260 -12.24 -9.41 9.33
CA ALA A 260 -10.80 -9.26 9.15
C ALA A 260 -10.37 -9.57 7.70
N VAL A 261 -9.72 -8.62 7.04
CA VAL A 261 -9.23 -8.70 5.66
C VAL A 261 -7.73 -8.44 5.63
N GLY A 262 -6.96 -9.37 5.05
CA GLY A 262 -5.53 -9.19 4.81
C GLY A 262 -5.29 -8.38 3.55
N THR A 263 -4.42 -7.39 3.65
CA THR A 263 -3.92 -6.57 2.55
C THR A 263 -2.39 -6.63 2.50
N GLU A 264 -1.79 -6.14 1.44
CA GLU A 264 -0.33 -6.03 1.33
C GLU A 264 0.28 -5.13 2.43
N LYS A 265 -0.46 -4.14 2.88
CA LYS A 265 -0.06 -3.19 3.95
C LYS A 265 -0.31 -3.73 5.37
N GLY A 266 -1.01 -4.86 5.51
CA GLY A 266 -1.32 -5.49 6.80
C GLY A 266 -2.77 -5.97 6.91
N LEU A 267 -3.23 -6.20 8.14
CA LEU A 267 -4.60 -6.63 8.45
C LEU A 267 -5.47 -5.41 8.74
N VAL A 268 -6.62 -5.30 8.06
CA VAL A 268 -7.67 -4.32 8.30
C VAL A 268 -8.98 -5.02 8.65
N VAL A 269 -9.84 -4.34 9.40
CA VAL A 269 -11.10 -4.91 9.88
C VAL A 269 -12.26 -3.98 9.51
N PRO A 270 -12.71 -3.97 8.25
CA PRO A 270 -13.89 -3.23 7.87
C PRO A 270 -15.15 -3.79 8.54
N ILE A 271 -16.14 -2.92 8.72
CA ILE A 271 -17.35 -3.19 9.49
C ILE A 271 -18.55 -3.41 8.58
N LEU A 272 -19.15 -4.58 8.71
CA LEU A 272 -20.45 -4.91 8.10
C LEU A 272 -21.57 -4.40 9.01
N LYS A 273 -22.10 -3.22 8.71
CA LYS A 273 -23.14 -2.56 9.52
C LYS A 273 -24.49 -3.24 9.38
N ASP A 274 -25.27 -3.24 10.47
CA ASP A 274 -26.64 -3.77 10.57
C ASP A 274 -26.76 -5.21 10.04
N ALA A 275 -25.82 -6.08 10.42
CA ALA A 275 -25.71 -7.44 9.88
C ALA A 275 -26.95 -8.34 10.19
N ASP A 276 -27.74 -7.98 11.18
CA ASP A 276 -29.01 -8.63 11.51
C ASP A 276 -30.08 -8.42 10.43
N GLN A 277 -30.09 -7.24 9.79
CA GLN A 277 -31.05 -6.86 8.75
C GLN A 277 -30.71 -7.47 7.38
N LEU A 278 -29.46 -7.87 7.15
CA LEU A 278 -28.98 -8.32 5.85
C LEU A 278 -29.35 -9.77 5.55
N SER A 279 -29.72 -10.07 4.32
CA SER A 279 -29.83 -11.43 3.79
C SER A 279 -28.45 -12.05 3.53
N PHE A 280 -28.38 -13.36 3.28
CA PHE A 280 -27.13 -14.03 2.89
C PHE A 280 -26.49 -13.40 1.64
N GLY A 281 -27.30 -13.02 0.64
CA GLY A 281 -26.81 -12.39 -0.59
C GLY A 281 -26.20 -11.02 -0.33
N GLU A 282 -26.88 -10.18 0.44
CA GLU A 282 -26.39 -8.85 0.80
C GLU A 282 -25.12 -8.91 1.64
N ILE A 283 -25.01 -9.87 2.56
CA ILE A 283 -23.80 -10.09 3.35
C ILE A 283 -22.62 -10.41 2.44
N GLU A 284 -22.74 -11.40 1.53
CA GLU A 284 -21.67 -11.79 0.62
C GLU A 284 -21.29 -10.62 -0.31
N THR A 285 -22.25 -9.89 -0.85
CA THR A 285 -22.01 -8.73 -1.72
C THR A 285 -21.26 -7.61 -0.98
N LYS A 286 -21.71 -7.26 0.23
CA LYS A 286 -21.05 -6.23 1.05
C LYS A 286 -19.65 -6.65 1.49
N ILE A 287 -19.42 -7.93 1.81
CA ILE A 287 -18.07 -8.44 2.15
C ILE A 287 -17.12 -8.32 0.96
N ILE A 288 -17.59 -8.61 -0.26
CA ILE A 288 -16.80 -8.45 -1.47
C ILE A 288 -16.45 -6.97 -1.69
N ASP A 289 -17.43 -6.06 -1.56
CA ASP A 289 -17.21 -4.62 -1.69
C ASP A 289 -16.18 -4.11 -0.67
N LEU A 290 -16.36 -4.42 0.61
CA LEU A 290 -15.42 -4.05 1.67
C LEU A 290 -14.02 -4.64 1.45
N THR A 291 -13.94 -5.88 0.96
CA THR A 291 -12.66 -6.55 0.65
C THR A 291 -11.95 -5.86 -0.52
N THR A 292 -12.71 -5.45 -1.55
CA THR A 292 -12.17 -4.71 -2.70
C THR A 292 -11.65 -3.35 -2.26
N LYS A 293 -12.45 -2.58 -1.52
CA LYS A 293 -12.03 -1.30 -0.95
C LYS A 293 -10.78 -1.44 -0.06
N ALA A 294 -10.70 -2.53 0.73
CA ALA A 294 -9.54 -2.80 1.58
C ALA A 294 -8.26 -3.00 0.76
N LYS A 295 -8.33 -3.76 -0.34
CA LYS A 295 -7.20 -4.02 -1.23
C LYS A 295 -6.78 -2.78 -2.02
N ASP A 296 -7.75 -2.00 -2.48
CA ASP A 296 -7.54 -0.78 -3.26
C ASP A 296 -7.14 0.43 -2.38
N GLY A 297 -7.19 0.27 -1.04
CA GLY A 297 -6.85 1.34 -0.10
C GLY A 297 -7.89 2.47 -0.04
N THR A 298 -9.13 2.21 -0.46
CA THR A 298 -10.23 3.20 -0.54
C THR A 298 -11.24 3.09 0.60
N LEU A 299 -10.92 2.32 1.67
CA LEU A 299 -11.74 2.27 2.89
C LEU A 299 -11.83 3.64 3.54
N THR A 300 -13.03 4.02 3.93
CA THR A 300 -13.30 5.25 4.68
C THR A 300 -13.19 5.01 6.19
N MET A 301 -13.12 6.08 6.98
CA MET A 301 -13.19 5.96 8.45
C MET A 301 -14.51 5.36 8.92
N ASP A 302 -15.61 5.63 8.19
CA ASP A 302 -16.92 5.06 8.49
C ASP A 302 -16.97 3.55 8.27
N ASP A 303 -16.20 3.04 7.29
CA ASP A 303 -16.05 1.59 7.05
C ASP A 303 -15.25 0.88 8.16
N LEU A 304 -14.48 1.61 8.97
CA LEU A 304 -13.54 1.06 9.97
C LEU A 304 -13.96 1.27 11.42
N THR A 305 -15.09 1.94 11.67
CA THR A 305 -15.52 2.32 13.02
C THR A 305 -16.89 1.78 13.38
N GLY A 306 -17.16 1.56 14.66
CA GLY A 306 -18.47 1.19 15.19
C GLY A 306 -18.74 -0.31 15.33
N GLY A 307 -17.74 -1.18 15.06
CA GLY A 307 -17.90 -2.63 15.19
C GLY A 307 -18.22 -3.08 16.61
N THR A 308 -19.16 -4.03 16.74
CA THR A 308 -19.56 -4.59 18.03
C THR A 308 -18.98 -5.98 18.29
N PHE A 309 -18.67 -6.73 17.22
CA PHE A 309 -18.07 -8.05 17.26
C PHE A 309 -17.21 -8.28 16.01
N THR A 310 -16.19 -9.15 16.07
CA THR A 310 -15.29 -9.36 14.94
C THR A 310 -15.19 -10.84 14.58
N ILE A 311 -15.23 -11.14 13.27
CA ILE A 311 -14.97 -12.47 12.71
C ILE A 311 -13.67 -12.42 11.91
N SER A 312 -12.77 -13.37 12.21
CA SER A 312 -11.50 -13.53 11.49
C SER A 312 -11.36 -14.97 10.98
N ASN A 313 -10.91 -15.11 9.74
CA ASN A 313 -10.63 -16.42 9.14
C ASN A 313 -9.13 -16.66 9.06
N GLY A 314 -8.57 -17.29 10.10
CA GLY A 314 -7.14 -17.65 10.15
C GLY A 314 -6.73 -18.75 9.16
N GLY A 315 -7.68 -19.56 8.68
CA GLY A 315 -7.44 -20.62 7.71
C GLY A 315 -6.88 -20.13 6.38
N VAL A 316 -7.20 -18.89 5.97
CA VAL A 316 -6.66 -18.24 4.78
C VAL A 316 -5.13 -18.09 4.87
N TYR A 317 -4.59 -17.96 6.08
CA TYR A 317 -3.16 -17.84 6.36
C TYR A 317 -2.50 -19.16 6.78
N GLY A 318 -3.22 -20.29 6.62
CA GLY A 318 -2.73 -21.62 7.00
C GLY A 318 -2.74 -21.90 8.50
N SER A 319 -3.40 -21.08 9.31
CA SER A 319 -3.55 -21.31 10.74
C SER A 319 -4.61 -22.38 11.00
N MET A 320 -4.24 -23.41 11.77
CA MET A 320 -5.18 -24.43 12.25
C MET A 320 -5.77 -24.04 13.60
N LEU A 321 -4.98 -23.45 14.48
CA LEU A 321 -5.35 -23.04 15.82
C LEU A 321 -4.60 -21.77 16.20
N SER A 322 -5.30 -20.75 16.68
CA SER A 322 -4.70 -19.50 17.12
C SER A 322 -5.51 -18.86 18.24
N THR A 323 -4.84 -18.09 19.09
CA THR A 323 -5.51 -17.25 20.07
C THR A 323 -5.82 -15.88 19.47
N PRO A 324 -7.03 -15.33 19.69
CA PRO A 324 -7.39 -14.03 19.15
C PRO A 324 -6.60 -12.89 19.84
N ILE A 325 -6.33 -11.84 19.09
CA ILE A 325 -5.81 -10.58 19.60
C ILE A 325 -6.94 -9.55 19.51
N ILE A 326 -7.27 -8.93 20.64
CA ILE A 326 -8.28 -7.87 20.68
C ILE A 326 -7.69 -6.60 20.05
N ASN A 327 -8.36 -6.09 19.03
CA ASN A 327 -8.09 -4.78 18.44
C ASN A 327 -9.16 -3.80 18.97
N ARG A 328 -8.70 -2.69 19.55
CA ARG A 328 -9.56 -1.67 20.20
C ARG A 328 -9.84 -0.52 19.25
#